data_5a248b0d05dc81cbbe84284964a4750f
#
_entry.id   5a248b0d05dc81cbbe84284964a4750f
#
_cell.length_a   1.000
_cell.length_b   1.000
_cell.length_c   1.000
_cell.angle_alpha   90.00
_cell.angle_beta   90.00
_cell.angle_gamma   90.00
#
_symmetry.space_group_name_H-M   'P 1'
#
loop_
_entity.id
_entity.type
_entity.pdbx_description
1 polymer ?
#
loop_
_entity_poly.entity_id
_entity_poly.type
_entity_poly.pdbx_seq_one_letter_code
_entity_poly.pdbx_strand_id
1 'polypeptide(L)'
;MRHVENNIAFRPFKSVDEAEAVASQIKKFHGELWVQPKRPGFILRNGAGEVFDTSGMVTGFQERPGMMIIVHPGSLCGSYHTSWGFSAMQMEALLSEIHAWRGQFVVFHGDLSDEVPHYASVKRAIEHARAAGAKDYTVDSSEQELKAGAKEVFQAFRLKGTPTFVTGAWSDEGDGCVTTVAEQLRKLGADVKVSAHSPNDEQA
;
A
#
# COMPACT_ATOMS: atom_id res chain seq x y z
N MET A 1 -7.60 0.10 -33.68
CA MET A 1 -8.11 -0.58 -32.45
C MET A 1 -9.34 0.14 -32.00
N ARG A 2 -10.50 -0.53 -32.01
CA ARG A 2 -11.78 0.05 -31.55
C ARG A 2 -11.79 -0.01 -30.02
N HIS A 3 -11.89 1.16 -29.35
CA HIS A 3 -12.22 1.23 -27.95
C HIS A 3 -13.61 0.60 -27.77
N VAL A 4 -13.66 -0.55 -27.13
CA VAL A 4 -14.91 -1.10 -26.61
C VAL A 4 -15.18 -0.32 -25.32
N GLU A 5 -15.99 0.73 -25.40
CA GLU A 5 -16.64 1.31 -24.23
C GLU A 5 -17.61 0.27 -23.66
N ASN A 6 -17.14 -0.52 -22.72
CA ASN A 6 -18.04 -1.30 -21.90
C ASN A 6 -18.78 -0.34 -20.96
N ASN A 7 -19.89 0.19 -21.42
CA ASN A 7 -20.90 0.87 -20.62
C ASN A 7 -21.62 -0.15 -19.73
N ILE A 8 -20.89 -0.77 -18.81
CA ILE A 8 -21.51 -1.45 -17.67
C ILE A 8 -22.08 -0.34 -16.80
N ALA A 9 -23.40 -0.35 -16.62
CA ALA A 9 -24.10 0.66 -15.85
C ALA A 9 -23.57 0.64 -14.39
N PHE A 10 -22.62 1.50 -14.13
CA PHE A 10 -22.00 1.66 -12.81
C PHE A 10 -23.07 2.08 -11.80
N ARG A 11 -23.34 1.21 -10.82
CA ARG A 11 -24.22 1.51 -9.69
C ARG A 11 -23.37 1.83 -8.46
N PRO A 12 -23.24 3.11 -8.10
CA PRO A 12 -22.50 3.49 -6.91
C PRO A 12 -23.20 2.97 -5.64
N PHE A 13 -22.43 2.70 -4.61
CA PHE A 13 -22.98 2.43 -3.28
C PHE A 13 -23.67 3.69 -2.75
N LYS A 14 -24.75 3.51 -2.02
CA LYS A 14 -25.53 4.62 -1.46
C LYS A 14 -24.87 5.23 -0.22
N SER A 15 -24.12 4.42 0.54
CA SER A 15 -23.45 4.83 1.76
C SER A 15 -22.05 4.20 1.86
N VAL A 16 -21.21 4.75 2.75
CA VAL A 16 -19.91 4.17 3.12
C VAL A 16 -20.12 2.80 3.75
N ASP A 17 -21.08 2.67 4.68
CA ASP A 17 -21.36 1.43 5.41
C ASP A 17 -21.72 0.27 4.46
N GLU A 18 -22.51 0.55 3.42
CA GLU A 18 -22.85 -0.43 2.39
C GLU A 18 -21.60 -0.90 1.63
N ALA A 19 -20.72 0.03 1.26
CA ALA A 19 -19.48 -0.28 0.56
C ALA A 19 -18.48 -1.04 1.46
N GLU A 20 -18.37 -0.67 2.73
CA GLU A 20 -17.51 -1.34 3.71
C GLU A 20 -17.98 -2.76 4.04
N ALA A 21 -19.29 -2.98 4.09
CA ALA A 21 -19.84 -4.32 4.27
C ALA A 21 -19.45 -5.25 3.14
N VAL A 22 -19.50 -4.78 1.88
CA VAL A 22 -19.02 -5.55 0.71
C VAL A 22 -17.52 -5.71 0.75
N ALA A 23 -16.76 -4.64 1.07
CA ALA A 23 -15.31 -4.69 1.19
C ALA A 23 -14.85 -5.80 2.14
N SER A 24 -15.48 -5.90 3.31
CA SER A 24 -15.17 -6.93 4.32
C SER A 24 -15.36 -8.36 3.80
N GLN A 25 -16.32 -8.57 2.91
CA GLN A 25 -16.59 -9.89 2.34
C GLN A 25 -15.58 -10.30 1.27
N ILE A 26 -15.13 -9.33 0.44
CA ILE A 26 -14.30 -9.63 -0.73
C ILE A 26 -12.81 -9.35 -0.52
N LYS A 27 -12.41 -8.68 0.57
CA LYS A 27 -11.03 -8.30 0.88
C LYS A 27 -10.04 -9.47 0.75
N LYS A 28 -10.40 -10.65 1.22
CA LYS A 28 -9.55 -11.86 1.15
C LYS A 28 -9.20 -12.32 -0.27
N PHE A 29 -10.00 -11.90 -1.26
CA PHE A 29 -9.80 -12.26 -2.68
C PHE A 29 -9.14 -11.15 -3.50
N HIS A 30 -9.36 -9.88 -3.11
CA HIS A 30 -9.00 -8.70 -3.89
C HIS A 30 -8.00 -7.77 -3.21
N GLY A 31 -7.48 -8.15 -2.02
CA GLY A 31 -6.54 -7.34 -1.24
C GLY A 31 -7.21 -6.13 -0.59
N GLU A 32 -6.42 -5.10 -0.29
CA GLU A 32 -6.94 -3.88 0.33
C GLU A 32 -7.88 -3.13 -0.62
N LEU A 33 -8.97 -2.64 -0.04
CA LEU A 33 -10.07 -1.98 -0.73
C LEU A 33 -10.28 -0.57 -0.18
N TRP A 34 -10.64 0.36 -1.05
CA TRP A 34 -10.91 1.77 -0.74
C TRP A 34 -12.33 2.13 -1.12
N VAL A 35 -13.05 2.76 -0.19
CA VAL A 35 -14.34 3.39 -0.43
C VAL A 35 -14.08 4.86 -0.78
N GLN A 36 -14.42 5.28 -1.98
CA GLN A 36 -14.17 6.64 -2.44
C GLN A 36 -15.46 7.34 -2.87
N PRO A 37 -15.62 8.65 -2.56
CA PRO A 37 -16.76 9.42 -3.04
C PRO A 37 -16.83 9.46 -4.57
N LYS A 38 -18.00 9.14 -5.12
CA LYS A 38 -18.30 9.24 -6.55
C LYS A 38 -19.76 9.60 -6.72
N ARG A 39 -20.07 10.86 -7.08
CA ARG A 39 -21.47 11.29 -7.24
C ARG A 39 -22.23 10.36 -8.19
N PRO A 40 -23.44 9.89 -7.82
CA PRO A 40 -24.25 10.29 -6.66
C PRO A 40 -23.98 9.51 -5.35
N GLY A 41 -22.92 8.72 -5.19
CA GLY A 41 -22.64 7.94 -4.01
C GLY A 41 -21.17 7.64 -3.82
N PHE A 42 -20.83 6.34 -3.67
CA PHE A 42 -19.48 5.86 -3.41
C PHE A 42 -19.09 4.74 -4.35
N ILE A 43 -17.80 4.58 -4.62
CA ILE A 43 -17.23 3.42 -5.30
C ILE A 43 -16.38 2.62 -4.32
N LEU A 44 -16.33 1.31 -4.54
CA LEU A 44 -15.40 0.39 -3.91
C LEU A 44 -14.37 -0.01 -4.94
N ARG A 45 -13.07 0.15 -4.64
CA ARG A 45 -11.99 -0.22 -5.56
C ARG A 45 -10.81 -0.83 -4.83
N ASN A 46 -9.99 -1.61 -5.54
CA ASN A 46 -8.71 -2.10 -5.04
C ASN A 46 -7.51 -1.28 -5.60
N GLY A 47 -6.29 -1.68 -5.21
CA GLY A 47 -5.06 -1.07 -5.69
C GLY A 47 -4.80 -1.22 -7.19
N ALA A 48 -5.31 -2.28 -7.81
CA ALA A 48 -5.23 -2.48 -9.26
C ALA A 48 -6.14 -1.51 -10.05
N GLY A 49 -7.06 -0.84 -9.37
CA GLY A 49 -8.06 0.02 -10.01
C GLY A 49 -9.34 -0.69 -10.39
N GLU A 50 -9.49 -1.99 -10.05
CA GLU A 50 -10.76 -2.70 -10.22
C GLU A 50 -11.84 -2.07 -9.36
N VAL A 51 -13.01 -1.84 -9.93
CA VAL A 51 -14.19 -1.27 -9.25
C VAL A 51 -15.22 -2.36 -9.06
N PHE A 52 -15.77 -2.44 -7.86
CA PHE A 52 -16.71 -3.49 -7.45
C PHE A 52 -18.11 -2.93 -7.27
N ASP A 53 -19.12 -3.75 -7.57
CA ASP A 53 -20.53 -3.46 -7.30
C ASP A 53 -20.98 -3.98 -5.93
N THR A 54 -22.29 -3.83 -5.65
CA THR A 54 -22.91 -4.26 -4.39
C THR A 54 -22.93 -5.79 -4.19
N SER A 55 -22.64 -6.57 -5.23
CA SER A 55 -22.47 -8.04 -5.14
C SER A 55 -20.99 -8.45 -4.99
N GLY A 56 -20.07 -7.51 -5.01
CA GLY A 56 -18.64 -7.76 -4.94
C GLY A 56 -18.01 -8.19 -6.27
N MET A 57 -18.71 -8.01 -7.38
CA MET A 57 -18.19 -8.31 -8.72
C MET A 57 -17.48 -7.10 -9.32
N VAL A 58 -16.41 -7.38 -10.09
CA VAL A 58 -15.70 -6.33 -10.84
C VAL A 58 -16.60 -5.81 -11.97
N THR A 59 -16.89 -4.52 -11.92
CA THR A 59 -17.76 -3.83 -12.89
C THR A 59 -17.07 -2.74 -13.69
N GLY A 60 -15.80 -2.48 -13.43
CA GLY A 60 -15.04 -1.47 -14.15
C GLY A 60 -13.63 -1.32 -13.63
N PHE A 61 -12.88 -0.37 -14.25
CA PHE A 61 -11.52 -0.02 -13.86
C PHE A 61 -11.38 1.50 -13.77
N GLN A 62 -10.56 1.93 -12.80
CA GLN A 62 -10.08 3.30 -12.74
C GLN A 62 -8.79 3.43 -13.55
N GLU A 63 -8.64 4.53 -14.28
CA GLU A 63 -7.44 4.79 -15.12
C GLU A 63 -6.14 4.90 -14.31
N ARG A 64 -6.24 5.29 -13.03
CA ARG A 64 -5.08 5.41 -12.15
C ARG A 64 -5.07 4.26 -11.13
N PRO A 65 -4.12 3.33 -11.25
CA PRO A 65 -3.91 2.32 -10.22
C PRO A 65 -3.48 2.98 -8.89
N GLY A 66 -3.66 2.26 -7.80
CA GLY A 66 -3.15 2.66 -6.49
C GLY A 66 -1.63 2.56 -6.44
N MET A 67 -1.06 3.13 -5.38
CA MET A 67 0.37 3.09 -5.08
C MET A 67 0.63 2.25 -3.84
N MET A 68 1.60 1.33 -3.89
CA MET A 68 2.20 0.74 -2.70
C MET A 68 3.57 1.36 -2.46
N ILE A 69 3.82 1.81 -1.23
CA ILE A 69 5.12 2.31 -0.79
C ILE A 69 5.67 1.33 0.24
N ILE A 70 6.80 0.71 -0.08
CA ILE A 70 7.51 -0.23 0.79
C ILE A 70 8.64 0.55 1.45
N VAL A 71 8.56 0.71 2.77
CA VAL A 71 9.51 1.52 3.55
C VAL A 71 10.53 0.61 4.21
N HIS A 72 11.81 0.85 3.96
CA HIS A 72 12.97 0.19 4.56
C HIS A 72 12.87 -1.35 4.62
N PRO A 73 12.63 -2.01 3.49
CA PRO A 73 12.45 -3.48 3.48
C PRO A 73 13.69 -4.24 3.98
N GLY A 74 14.89 -3.66 3.87
CA GLY A 74 16.12 -4.23 4.41
C GLY A 74 16.08 -4.40 5.92
N SER A 75 15.43 -3.49 6.64
CA SER A 75 15.27 -3.57 8.09
C SER A 75 14.38 -4.74 8.55
N LEU A 76 13.58 -5.31 7.66
CA LEU A 76 12.84 -6.54 7.92
C LEU A 76 13.74 -7.78 8.00
N CYS A 77 15.00 -7.68 7.58
CA CYS A 77 15.92 -8.79 7.38
C CYS A 77 17.04 -8.86 8.42
N GLY A 78 17.14 -7.93 9.33
CA GLY A 78 18.23 -7.85 10.27
C GLY A 78 17.96 -8.52 11.62
N SER A 79 18.88 -8.30 12.56
CA SER A 79 18.72 -8.68 13.96
C SER A 79 17.52 -7.98 14.63
N TYR A 80 17.02 -6.92 14.02
CA TYR A 80 15.84 -6.20 14.50
C TYR A 80 14.61 -7.11 14.59
N HIS A 81 14.34 -7.91 13.57
CA HIS A 81 13.14 -8.72 13.55
C HIS A 81 13.12 -9.81 14.63
N THR A 82 14.28 -10.32 15.05
CA THR A 82 14.39 -11.29 16.15
C THR A 82 14.40 -10.62 17.52
N SER A 83 14.95 -9.41 17.65
CA SER A 83 15.02 -8.69 18.92
C SER A 83 13.71 -7.95 19.26
N TRP A 84 12.86 -7.68 18.29
CA TRP A 84 11.61 -6.94 18.45
C TRP A 84 10.36 -7.83 18.34
N GLY A 85 10.50 -9.15 18.45
CA GLY A 85 9.37 -10.08 18.50
C GLY A 85 8.57 -10.26 17.20
N PHE A 86 9.03 -9.67 16.08
CA PHE A 86 8.34 -9.81 14.79
C PHE A 86 8.30 -11.26 14.32
N SER A 87 7.14 -11.87 14.32
CA SER A 87 6.99 -13.29 14.05
C SER A 87 7.14 -13.64 12.55
N ALA A 88 7.56 -14.87 12.26
CA ALA A 88 7.61 -15.36 10.88
C ALA A 88 6.24 -15.29 10.19
N MET A 89 5.15 -15.45 10.93
CA MET A 89 3.79 -15.37 10.40
C MET A 89 3.42 -13.94 9.99
N GLN A 90 3.82 -12.94 10.78
CA GLN A 90 3.63 -11.52 10.42
C GLN A 90 4.45 -11.16 9.18
N MET A 91 5.71 -11.63 9.11
CA MET A 91 6.55 -11.46 7.93
C MET A 91 5.91 -12.07 6.69
N GLU A 92 5.42 -13.30 6.75
CA GLU A 92 4.75 -13.94 5.62
C GLU A 92 3.49 -13.19 5.19
N ALA A 93 2.70 -12.67 6.13
CA ALA A 93 1.52 -11.87 5.85
C ALA A 93 1.88 -10.56 5.13
N LEU A 94 2.89 -9.83 5.64
CA LEU A 94 3.38 -8.60 5.00
C LEU A 94 3.91 -8.86 3.59
N LEU A 95 4.72 -9.90 3.40
CA LEU A 95 5.25 -10.25 2.08
C LEU A 95 4.13 -10.69 1.13
N SER A 96 3.10 -11.36 1.63
CA SER A 96 1.92 -11.74 0.86
C SER A 96 1.14 -10.52 0.36
N GLU A 97 1.04 -9.45 1.16
CA GLU A 97 0.45 -8.18 0.73
C GLU A 97 1.22 -7.58 -0.47
N ILE A 98 2.55 -7.59 -0.41
CA ILE A 98 3.40 -7.10 -1.51
C ILE A 98 3.19 -7.92 -2.77
N HIS A 99 3.19 -9.26 -2.66
CA HIS A 99 2.98 -10.14 -3.81
C HIS A 99 1.56 -10.07 -4.38
N ALA A 100 0.57 -9.80 -3.54
CA ALA A 100 -0.83 -9.67 -3.96
C ALA A 100 -1.14 -8.32 -4.62
N TRP A 101 -0.33 -7.30 -4.38
CA TRP A 101 -0.56 -5.96 -4.91
C TRP A 101 -0.49 -5.94 -6.45
N ARG A 102 -1.40 -5.20 -7.07
CA ARG A 102 -1.52 -5.08 -8.53
C ARG A 102 -1.44 -3.65 -9.05
N GLY A 103 -1.13 -2.69 -8.17
CA GLY A 103 -0.92 -1.29 -8.52
C GLY A 103 0.55 -0.96 -8.83
N GLN A 104 0.89 0.30 -8.70
CA GLN A 104 2.27 0.78 -8.81
C GLN A 104 3.04 0.55 -7.50
N PHE A 105 4.36 0.52 -7.61
CA PHE A 105 5.25 0.36 -6.46
C PHE A 105 6.27 1.49 -6.37
N VAL A 106 6.58 1.86 -5.13
CA VAL A 106 7.75 2.64 -4.75
C VAL A 106 8.45 1.93 -3.59
N VAL A 107 9.76 1.92 -3.59
CA VAL A 107 10.58 1.36 -2.50
C VAL A 107 11.46 2.47 -1.93
N PHE A 108 11.35 2.68 -0.63
CA PHE A 108 12.24 3.55 0.13
C PHE A 108 13.32 2.69 0.76
N HIS A 109 14.55 2.86 0.32
CA HIS A 109 15.73 2.19 0.89
C HIS A 109 16.37 3.10 1.93
N GLY A 110 16.67 2.57 3.11
CA GLY A 110 17.55 3.20 4.09
C GLY A 110 19.02 3.00 3.73
N ASP A 111 19.92 3.58 4.53
CA ASP A 111 21.35 3.60 4.17
C ASP A 111 21.99 2.21 4.11
N LEU A 112 22.25 1.56 5.22
CA LEU A 112 23.13 0.39 5.26
C LEU A 112 22.40 -0.95 5.40
N SER A 113 21.21 -0.96 5.98
CA SER A 113 20.47 -2.19 6.26
C SER A 113 19.78 -2.77 5.02
N ASP A 114 19.46 -1.91 4.05
CA ASP A 114 18.72 -2.29 2.84
C ASP A 114 19.60 -2.91 1.76
N GLU A 115 20.93 -2.77 1.85
CA GLU A 115 21.86 -3.31 0.87
C GLU A 115 22.08 -4.83 1.02
N VAL A 116 21.78 -5.40 2.19
CA VAL A 116 22.01 -6.82 2.47
C VAL A 116 20.71 -7.47 2.99
N PRO A 117 19.77 -7.80 2.12
CA PRO A 117 18.61 -8.57 2.52
C PRO A 117 19.04 -9.97 2.97
N HIS A 118 18.97 -10.25 4.26
CA HIS A 118 19.34 -11.53 4.84
C HIS A 118 18.34 -12.65 4.54
N TYR A 119 17.10 -12.29 4.18
CA TYR A 119 16.05 -13.25 3.89
C TYR A 119 15.68 -13.27 2.42
N ALA A 120 15.81 -14.45 1.81
CA ALA A 120 15.47 -14.65 0.40
C ALA A 120 14.00 -14.29 0.07
N SER A 121 13.10 -14.40 1.05
CA SER A 121 11.68 -14.03 0.89
C SER A 121 11.50 -12.52 0.71
N VAL A 122 12.18 -11.69 1.51
CA VAL A 122 12.14 -10.21 1.38
C VAL A 122 12.76 -9.80 0.05
N LYS A 123 13.90 -10.38 -0.31
CA LYS A 123 14.52 -10.15 -1.62
C LYS A 123 13.56 -10.45 -2.76
N ARG A 124 12.88 -11.60 -2.74
CA ARG A 124 11.88 -11.94 -3.77
C ARG A 124 10.72 -10.95 -3.84
N ALA A 125 10.25 -10.44 -2.69
CA ALA A 125 9.18 -9.43 -2.68
C ALA A 125 9.64 -8.11 -3.32
N ILE A 126 10.87 -7.66 -3.03
CA ILE A 126 11.47 -6.47 -3.67
C ILE A 126 11.67 -6.71 -5.17
N GLU A 127 12.18 -7.87 -5.56
CA GLU A 127 12.35 -8.26 -6.97
C GLU A 127 11.00 -8.31 -7.70
N HIS A 128 9.94 -8.79 -7.04
CA HIS A 128 8.57 -8.76 -7.57
C HIS A 128 8.10 -7.31 -7.82
N ALA A 129 8.28 -6.43 -6.85
CA ALA A 129 7.93 -5.01 -7.00
C ALA A 129 8.73 -4.35 -8.15
N ARG A 130 10.04 -4.63 -8.24
CA ARG A 130 10.90 -4.13 -9.33
C ARG A 130 10.50 -4.67 -10.70
N ALA A 131 10.16 -5.94 -10.80
CA ALA A 131 9.64 -6.54 -12.04
C ALA A 131 8.30 -5.89 -12.47
N ALA A 132 7.51 -5.40 -11.52
CA ALA A 132 6.31 -4.62 -11.77
C ALA A 132 6.57 -3.13 -12.04
N GLY A 133 7.83 -2.71 -12.14
CA GLY A 133 8.23 -1.34 -12.46
C GLY A 133 8.35 -0.41 -11.26
N ALA A 134 8.64 -0.93 -10.07
CA ALA A 134 8.89 -0.11 -8.88
C ALA A 134 9.96 0.96 -9.14
N LYS A 135 9.77 2.11 -8.48
CA LYS A 135 10.79 3.16 -8.38
C LYS A 135 11.47 3.06 -7.04
N ASP A 136 12.79 3.00 -7.07
CA ASP A 136 13.63 2.99 -5.87
C ASP A 136 14.01 4.43 -5.50
N TYR A 137 13.94 4.76 -4.21
CA TYR A 137 14.38 6.02 -3.60
C TYR A 137 15.28 5.70 -2.41
N THR A 138 16.41 6.38 -2.30
CA THR A 138 17.21 6.34 -1.08
C THR A 138 16.65 7.38 -0.11
N VAL A 139 16.15 6.93 1.03
CA VAL A 139 15.51 7.76 2.05
C VAL A 139 15.99 7.27 3.40
N ASP A 140 16.67 8.12 4.15
CA ASP A 140 17.12 7.83 5.52
C ASP A 140 15.91 7.69 6.47
N SER A 141 16.12 7.03 7.59
CA SER A 141 15.14 6.84 8.66
C SER A 141 14.82 8.10 9.46
N SER A 142 15.51 9.23 9.22
CA SER A 142 15.18 10.48 9.87
C SER A 142 13.80 11.00 9.46
N GLU A 143 13.07 11.56 10.41
CA GLU A 143 11.72 12.10 10.16
C GLU A 143 11.70 13.11 9.01
N GLN A 144 12.75 13.94 8.90
CA GLN A 144 12.87 14.94 7.86
C GLN A 144 12.99 14.30 6.47
N GLU A 145 13.85 13.30 6.30
CA GLU A 145 14.08 12.61 5.04
C GLU A 145 12.86 11.79 4.62
N LEU A 146 12.22 11.09 5.56
CA LEU A 146 10.98 10.37 5.32
C LEU A 146 9.86 11.29 4.83
N LYS A 147 9.70 12.46 5.44
CA LYS A 147 8.70 13.45 4.99
C LYS A 147 9.06 14.05 3.63
N ALA A 148 10.35 14.29 3.36
CA ALA A 148 10.81 14.78 2.07
C ALA A 148 10.56 13.75 0.96
N GLY A 149 10.95 12.50 1.17
CA GLY A 149 10.71 11.40 0.23
C GLY A 149 9.22 11.17 -0.04
N ALA A 150 8.39 11.17 1.00
CA ALA A 150 6.94 11.07 0.84
C ALA A 150 6.35 12.22 0.00
N LYS A 151 6.83 13.45 0.19
CA LYS A 151 6.42 14.62 -0.60
C LYS A 151 6.85 14.50 -2.06
N GLU A 152 8.08 14.04 -2.31
CA GLU A 152 8.60 13.82 -3.66
C GLU A 152 7.74 12.79 -4.40
N VAL A 153 7.51 11.62 -3.80
CA VAL A 153 6.65 10.57 -4.37
C VAL A 153 5.23 11.08 -4.61
N PHE A 154 4.65 11.81 -3.64
CA PHE A 154 3.33 12.39 -3.80
C PHE A 154 3.23 13.28 -5.05
N GLN A 155 4.24 14.11 -5.29
CA GLN A 155 4.28 15.01 -6.45
C GLN A 155 4.55 14.24 -7.75
N ALA A 156 5.54 13.37 -7.77
CA ALA A 156 5.96 12.60 -8.95
C ALA A 156 4.81 11.73 -9.49
N PHE A 157 4.05 11.11 -8.60
CA PHE A 157 2.95 10.20 -8.96
C PHE A 157 1.56 10.82 -8.84
N ARG A 158 1.46 12.11 -8.45
CA ARG A 158 0.19 12.85 -8.33
C ARG A 158 -0.83 12.13 -7.44
N LEU A 159 -0.43 11.76 -6.23
CA LEU A 159 -1.19 10.87 -5.35
C LEU A 159 -2.42 11.49 -4.69
N LYS A 160 -2.80 12.74 -5.00
CA LYS A 160 -3.99 13.35 -4.41
C LYS A 160 -5.24 12.52 -4.70
N GLY A 161 -5.90 12.03 -3.63
CA GLY A 161 -7.07 11.15 -3.71
C GLY A 161 -6.78 9.76 -4.32
N THR A 162 -5.50 9.40 -4.48
CA THR A 162 -5.12 8.08 -5.00
C THR A 162 -5.02 7.10 -3.84
N PRO A 163 -5.63 5.90 -3.93
CA PRO A 163 -5.42 4.81 -3.00
C PRO A 163 -3.94 4.51 -2.83
N THR A 164 -3.45 4.67 -1.62
CA THR A 164 -2.03 4.48 -1.31
C THR A 164 -1.92 3.53 -0.11
N PHE A 165 -1.14 2.48 -0.27
CA PHE A 165 -0.88 1.50 0.77
C PHE A 165 0.58 1.61 1.20
N VAL A 166 0.81 1.86 2.48
CA VAL A 166 2.17 1.97 3.03
C VAL A 166 2.44 0.76 3.89
N THR A 167 3.56 0.09 3.63
CA THR A 167 4.01 -1.12 4.33
C THR A 167 5.52 -1.07 4.50
N GLY A 168 6.07 -1.98 5.27
CA GLY A 168 7.53 -2.09 5.47
C GLY A 168 7.91 -2.18 6.93
N ALA A 169 9.12 -1.72 7.26
CA ALA A 169 9.65 -1.76 8.60
C ALA A 169 9.20 -0.54 9.40
N TRP A 170 8.63 -0.81 10.57
CA TRP A 170 8.32 0.09 11.67
C TRP A 170 7.12 1.01 11.50
N SER A 171 6.02 0.63 12.16
CA SER A 171 4.74 1.34 12.09
C SER A 171 4.26 1.93 13.42
N ASP A 172 5.15 2.18 14.37
CA ASP A 172 4.78 2.75 15.67
C ASP A 172 4.14 4.12 15.56
N GLU A 173 3.20 4.40 16.46
CA GLU A 173 2.61 5.73 16.58
C GLU A 173 3.67 6.74 17.04
N GLY A 174 3.88 7.76 16.22
CA GLY A 174 4.71 8.93 16.53
C GLY A 174 6.10 8.93 15.90
N ASP A 175 6.80 7.79 15.77
CA ASP A 175 8.17 7.76 15.25
C ASP A 175 8.51 6.56 14.33
N GLY A 176 7.56 5.72 13.97
CA GLY A 176 7.75 4.67 12.99
C GLY A 176 7.93 5.20 11.56
N CYS A 177 8.89 4.66 10.82
CA CYS A 177 9.15 5.09 9.43
C CYS A 177 7.92 4.97 8.54
N VAL A 178 7.19 3.86 8.65
CA VAL A 178 5.93 3.61 7.92
C VAL A 178 4.86 4.63 8.31
N THR A 179 4.70 4.90 9.60
CA THR A 179 3.73 5.86 10.14
C THR A 179 4.05 7.28 9.69
N THR A 180 5.32 7.68 9.77
CA THR A 180 5.79 9.01 9.33
C THR A 180 5.49 9.25 7.84
N VAL A 181 5.79 8.27 6.98
CA VAL A 181 5.48 8.35 5.55
C VAL A 181 3.97 8.44 5.32
N ALA A 182 3.20 7.57 5.98
CA ALA A 182 1.75 7.51 5.84
C ALA A 182 1.07 8.82 6.27
N GLU A 183 1.46 9.39 7.41
CA GLU A 183 0.92 10.66 7.90
C GLU A 183 1.25 11.82 6.95
N GLN A 184 2.48 11.89 6.46
CA GLN A 184 2.86 12.92 5.51
C GLN A 184 2.03 12.84 4.22
N LEU A 185 1.82 11.66 3.70
CA LEU A 185 0.98 11.45 2.51
C LEU A 185 -0.49 11.82 2.76
N ARG A 186 -1.05 11.50 3.94
CA ARG A 186 -2.40 11.93 4.34
C ARG A 186 -2.52 13.45 4.42
N LYS A 187 -1.53 14.12 5.03
CA LYS A 187 -1.47 15.61 5.10
C LYS A 187 -1.46 16.25 3.70
N LEU A 188 -0.84 15.59 2.73
CA LEU A 188 -0.81 16.03 1.34
C LEU A 188 -2.10 15.70 0.55
N GLY A 189 -2.97 14.84 1.08
CA GLY A 189 -4.26 14.49 0.50
C GLY A 189 -4.29 13.18 -0.29
N ALA A 190 -3.35 12.27 -0.07
CA ALA A 190 -3.46 10.89 -0.52
C ALA A 190 -4.49 10.11 0.33
N ASP A 191 -5.10 9.08 -0.25
CA ASP A 191 -6.03 8.18 0.44
C ASP A 191 -5.25 6.97 0.99
N VAL A 192 -4.75 7.09 2.23
CA VAL A 192 -3.71 6.21 2.76
C VAL A 192 -4.23 5.18 3.75
N LYS A 193 -3.89 3.92 3.49
CA LYS A 193 -3.94 2.80 4.44
C LYS A 193 -2.53 2.33 4.78
N VAL A 194 -2.36 1.83 5.99
CA VAL A 194 -1.12 1.23 6.49
C VAL A 194 -1.34 -0.25 6.67
N SER A 195 -0.32 -1.05 6.39
CA SER A 195 -0.33 -2.49 6.65
C SER A 195 -0.50 -2.78 8.14
N ALA A 196 -1.45 -3.64 8.46
CA ALA A 196 -1.62 -4.18 9.80
C ALA A 196 -0.52 -5.20 10.18
N HIS A 197 0.33 -5.56 9.22
CA HIS A 197 1.41 -6.52 9.41
C HIS A 197 2.79 -5.86 9.47
N SER A 198 2.88 -4.53 9.30
CA SER A 198 4.12 -3.81 9.59
C SER A 198 4.44 -3.89 11.07
N PRO A 199 5.71 -4.22 11.46
CA PRO A 199 6.10 -4.35 12.87
C PRO A 199 5.82 -3.05 13.64
N ASN A 200 5.38 -3.21 14.89
CA ASN A 200 5.22 -2.14 15.86
C ASN A 200 5.50 -2.66 17.27
N ASP A 201 5.78 -1.78 18.23
CA ASP A 201 6.12 -2.13 19.62
C ASP A 201 4.96 -2.81 20.37
N GLU A 202 3.71 -2.61 19.97
CA GLU A 202 2.55 -3.26 20.60
C GLU A 202 2.48 -4.77 20.28
N GLN A 203 3.21 -5.21 19.28
CA GLN A 203 3.24 -6.61 18.80
C GLN A 203 4.51 -7.35 19.25
N ALA A 204 5.44 -6.67 19.94
CA ALA A 204 6.73 -7.20 20.39
C ALA A 204 6.66 -7.95 21.74
#